data_84a93248b92c5c3edecd8affb1f47bc2
#
_entry.id   84a93248b92c5c3edecd8affb1f47bc2
#
_cell.length_a   1.000
_cell.length_b   1.000
_cell.length_c   1.000
_cell.angle_alpha   90.00
_cell.angle_beta   90.00
_cell.angle_gamma   90.00
#
_symmetry.space_group_name_H-M   'P 1'
#
loop_
_entity.id
_entity.type
_entity.pdbx_description
1 polymer ?
#
loop_
_entity_poly.entity_id
_entity_poly.type
_entity_poly.pdbx_seq_one_letter_code
_entity_poly.pdbx_strand_id
1 'polypeptide(L)'
;MEWMSLHVLSWVLLIISWLWIRNIAPTREHRIRATQIGASATLLVGSFWWLYEYLQYKHESKLGMRFAQTIESRHGVITVDTSNAVYGNGAYDGVIGTQLKPKSWLVRPYFLSAVRDRIENVLVIGVASGSWTQILVNHPQVKKVTAIELSHGYLDLIRSRPEVASLLTNPKLELVIDDGRRWLRQHPDAKFDAIVMNTTHHWREFASALLSREFLTEVKAHLPPDGIALWNCTESPRAARTGMEVFAHTLMVMNHCLASNAPLEPNRDRWQKILADYRIDGQPVIAADQIEATLDFLTEEALPEPGHMSRWCRREAMQAAWGDAEIITDDNLGHEYP
;
A
#
# COMPACT_ATOMS: atom_id res chain seq x y z
N MET A 1 -7.29 20.20 7.63
CA MET A 1 -7.61 21.57 8.12
C MET A 1 -6.39 22.51 8.21
N GLU A 2 -5.20 22.01 8.54
CA GLU A 2 -4.00 22.87 8.73
C GLU A 2 -3.49 23.56 7.46
N TRP A 3 -3.59 22.93 6.30
CA TRP A 3 -3.13 23.52 5.02
C TRP A 3 -4.04 24.63 4.50
N MET A 4 -5.34 24.50 4.70
CA MET A 4 -6.30 25.54 4.30
C MET A 4 -6.08 26.84 5.08
N SER A 5 -5.63 26.77 6.34
CA SER A 5 -5.31 27.93 7.17
C SER A 5 -4.05 28.67 6.70
N LEU A 6 -3.02 27.96 6.20
CA LEU A 6 -1.80 28.57 5.66
C LEU A 6 -2.07 29.34 4.35
N HIS A 7 -2.95 28.83 3.49
CA HIS A 7 -3.31 29.53 2.25
C HIS A 7 -4.18 30.76 2.50
N VAL A 8 -5.16 30.65 3.39
CA VAL A 8 -5.96 31.81 3.81
C VAL A 8 -5.06 32.88 4.41
N LEU A 9 -4.09 32.49 5.24
CA LEU A 9 -3.11 33.41 5.84
C LEU A 9 -2.24 34.07 4.76
N SER A 10 -1.78 33.32 3.76
CA SER A 10 -1.00 33.86 2.64
C SER A 10 -1.77 34.90 1.84
N TRP A 11 -3.04 34.65 1.52
CA TRP A 11 -3.91 35.61 0.86
C TRP A 11 -4.15 36.87 1.70
N VAL A 12 -4.41 36.72 2.99
CA VAL A 12 -4.61 37.83 3.93
C VAL A 12 -3.36 38.70 4.00
N LEU A 13 -2.18 38.09 4.15
CA LEU A 13 -0.90 38.82 4.18
C LEU A 13 -0.62 39.55 2.87
N LEU A 14 -0.95 38.96 1.74
CA LEU A 14 -0.75 39.54 0.41
C LEU A 14 -1.66 40.78 0.24
N ILE A 15 -2.92 40.67 0.62
CA ILE A 15 -3.89 41.78 0.58
C ILE A 15 -3.46 42.91 1.52
N ILE A 16 -3.08 42.61 2.77
CA ILE A 16 -2.63 43.61 3.74
C ILE A 16 -1.37 44.31 3.23
N SER A 17 -0.39 43.58 2.73
CA SER A 17 0.85 44.13 2.17
C SER A 17 0.57 45.06 0.97
N TRP A 18 -0.33 44.63 0.06
CA TRP A 18 -0.75 45.43 -1.07
C TRP A 18 -1.44 46.75 -0.66
N LEU A 19 -2.37 46.69 0.30
CA LEU A 19 -3.07 47.86 0.84
C LEU A 19 -2.10 48.81 1.52
N TRP A 20 -1.16 48.31 2.27
CA TRP A 20 -0.13 49.10 2.96
C TRP A 20 0.79 49.82 1.96
N ILE A 21 1.36 49.11 0.99
CA ILE A 21 2.22 49.69 -0.05
C ILE A 21 1.45 50.75 -0.85
N ARG A 22 0.21 50.48 -1.20
CA ARG A 22 -0.64 51.45 -1.94
C ARG A 22 -0.87 52.75 -1.13
N ASN A 23 -1.05 52.65 0.18
CA ASN A 23 -1.31 53.82 1.03
C ASN A 23 -0.12 54.69 1.26
N ILE A 24 1.10 54.11 1.36
CA ILE A 24 2.37 54.86 1.56
C ILE A 24 2.95 55.38 0.23
N ALA A 25 2.44 54.97 -0.91
CA ALA A 25 2.97 55.35 -2.22
C ALA A 25 2.78 56.84 -2.46
N PRO A 26 3.86 57.61 -2.69
CA PRO A 26 3.81 59.10 -2.64
C PRO A 26 3.16 59.72 -3.89
N THR A 27 3.18 59.04 -5.02
CA THR A 27 2.61 59.56 -6.29
C THR A 27 1.59 58.62 -6.91
N ARG A 28 0.76 59.16 -7.84
CA ARG A 28 -0.22 58.37 -8.58
C ARG A 28 0.45 57.23 -9.37
N GLU A 29 1.61 57.49 -9.94
CA GLU A 29 2.36 56.50 -10.71
C GLU A 29 2.84 55.31 -9.81
N HIS A 30 3.38 55.61 -8.65
CA HIS A 30 3.76 54.58 -7.69
C HIS A 30 2.56 53.75 -7.23
N ARG A 31 1.37 54.35 -7.06
CA ARG A 31 0.14 53.62 -6.72
C ARG A 31 -0.29 52.69 -7.84
N ILE A 32 -0.20 53.09 -9.10
CA ILE A 32 -0.50 52.25 -10.26
C ILE A 32 0.45 51.06 -10.31
N ARG A 33 1.78 51.29 -10.17
CA ARG A 33 2.77 50.23 -10.16
C ARG A 33 2.55 49.26 -8.99
N ALA A 34 2.25 49.74 -7.79
CA ALA A 34 1.94 48.92 -6.63
C ALA A 34 0.70 48.03 -6.87
N THR A 35 -0.32 48.61 -7.55
CA THR A 35 -1.54 47.86 -7.92
C THR A 35 -1.25 46.76 -8.94
N GLN A 36 -0.42 47.07 -9.96
CA GLN A 36 -0.02 46.09 -10.97
C GLN A 36 0.79 44.93 -10.35
N ILE A 37 1.76 45.23 -9.48
CA ILE A 37 2.54 44.22 -8.79
C ILE A 37 1.67 43.36 -7.89
N GLY A 38 0.77 43.98 -7.11
CA GLY A 38 -0.17 43.25 -6.25
C GLY A 38 -1.11 42.33 -7.05
N ALA A 39 -1.66 42.81 -8.16
CA ALA A 39 -2.51 42.02 -9.03
C ALA A 39 -1.74 40.84 -9.67
N SER A 40 -0.50 41.08 -10.14
CA SER A 40 0.35 40.04 -10.70
C SER A 40 0.73 38.97 -9.66
N ALA A 41 1.07 39.38 -8.43
CA ALA A 41 1.38 38.46 -7.34
C ALA A 41 0.13 37.63 -6.95
N THR A 42 -1.05 38.27 -6.93
CA THR A 42 -2.32 37.58 -6.65
C THR A 42 -2.63 36.52 -7.71
N LEU A 43 -2.47 36.86 -9.00
CA LEU A 43 -2.64 35.92 -10.10
C LEU A 43 -1.63 34.77 -10.03
N LEU A 44 -0.37 35.05 -9.71
CA LEU A 44 0.67 34.05 -9.57
C LEU A 44 0.36 33.06 -8.44
N VAL A 45 -0.01 33.56 -7.27
CA VAL A 45 -0.39 32.72 -6.11
C VAL A 45 -1.63 31.90 -6.41
N GLY A 46 -2.64 32.49 -7.07
CA GLY A 46 -3.84 31.77 -7.49
C GLY A 46 -3.57 30.68 -8.54
N SER A 47 -2.71 31.00 -9.53
CA SER A 47 -2.29 30.02 -10.53
C SER A 47 -1.50 28.88 -9.93
N PHE A 48 -0.62 29.17 -8.98
CA PHE A 48 0.17 28.16 -8.28
C PHE A 48 -0.72 27.25 -7.42
N TRP A 49 -1.74 27.83 -6.76
CA TRP A 49 -2.74 27.08 -6.03
C TRP A 49 -3.53 26.13 -6.94
N TRP A 50 -4.05 26.65 -8.05
CA TRP A 50 -4.78 25.83 -9.01
C TRP A 50 -3.93 24.70 -9.58
N LEU A 51 -2.65 25.00 -9.92
CA LEU A 51 -1.69 24.00 -10.39
C LEU A 51 -1.38 22.96 -9.33
N TYR A 52 -1.24 23.36 -8.06
CA TYR A 52 -1.04 22.46 -6.94
C TYR A 52 -2.21 21.49 -6.76
N GLU A 53 -3.44 21.99 -6.77
CA GLU A 53 -4.65 21.15 -6.70
C GLU A 53 -4.72 20.16 -7.86
N TYR A 54 -4.39 20.62 -9.06
CA TYR A 54 -4.36 19.79 -10.26
C TYR A 54 -3.29 18.72 -10.21
N LEU A 55 -2.06 19.07 -9.81
CA LEU A 55 -0.92 18.14 -9.73
C LEU A 55 -1.09 17.09 -8.62
N GLN A 56 -1.85 17.38 -7.57
CA GLN A 56 -2.13 16.42 -6.50
C GLN A 56 -3.23 15.41 -6.87
N TYR A 57 -3.77 15.47 -8.09
CA TYR A 57 -4.84 14.58 -8.55
C TYR A 57 -6.01 14.44 -7.55
N LYS A 58 -6.40 15.54 -6.90
CA LYS A 58 -7.44 15.53 -5.86
C LYS A 58 -8.85 15.32 -6.37
N HIS A 59 -9.11 15.62 -7.64
CA HIS A 59 -10.45 15.62 -8.21
C HIS A 59 -10.70 14.46 -9.17
N GLU A 60 -9.64 13.99 -9.83
CA GLU A 60 -9.75 12.99 -10.88
C GLU A 60 -8.47 12.16 -10.96
N SER A 61 -8.60 10.83 -11.18
CA SER A 61 -7.47 9.95 -11.41
C SER A 61 -6.84 10.21 -12.79
N LYS A 62 -5.62 9.72 -13.00
CA LYS A 62 -4.94 9.75 -14.32
C LYS A 62 -5.77 9.07 -15.44
N LEU A 63 -6.74 8.23 -15.06
CA LEU A 63 -7.64 7.51 -15.97
C LEU A 63 -8.99 8.23 -16.15
N GLY A 64 -9.17 9.45 -15.65
CA GLY A 64 -10.40 10.22 -15.77
C GLY A 64 -11.53 9.81 -14.81
N MET A 65 -11.23 9.03 -13.77
CA MET A 65 -12.24 8.64 -12.78
C MET A 65 -12.32 9.67 -11.66
N ARG A 66 -13.52 10.16 -11.39
CA ARG A 66 -13.76 11.13 -10.31
C ARG A 66 -13.57 10.49 -8.93
N PHE A 67 -12.96 11.23 -8.03
CA PHE A 67 -12.82 10.82 -6.64
C PHE A 67 -14.09 11.12 -5.85
N ALA A 68 -14.53 10.12 -5.08
CA ALA A 68 -15.64 10.23 -4.15
C ALA A 68 -15.19 10.80 -2.80
N GLN A 69 -13.92 10.65 -2.45
CA GLN A 69 -13.36 11.12 -1.19
C GLN A 69 -11.89 11.52 -1.38
N THR A 70 -11.49 12.59 -0.69
CA THR A 70 -10.10 13.07 -0.62
C THR A 70 -9.74 13.32 0.83
N ILE A 71 -8.61 12.79 1.27
CA ILE A 71 -8.03 12.98 2.61
C ILE A 71 -6.63 13.53 2.44
N GLU A 72 -6.37 14.68 3.03
CA GLU A 72 -5.06 15.32 3.03
C GLU A 72 -4.36 15.11 4.37
N SER A 73 -3.10 14.76 4.32
CA SER A 73 -2.24 14.59 5.48
C SER A 73 -0.85 15.16 5.24
N ARG A 74 -0.03 15.22 6.25
CA ARG A 74 1.39 15.60 6.11
C ARG A 74 2.21 14.67 5.20
N HIS A 75 1.72 13.46 4.95
CA HIS A 75 2.36 12.47 4.09
C HIS A 75 1.78 12.46 2.66
N GLY A 76 0.91 13.42 2.35
CA GLY A 76 0.31 13.58 1.03
C GLY A 76 -1.19 13.42 0.99
N VAL A 77 -1.69 13.10 -0.19
CA VAL A 77 -3.12 13.05 -0.51
C VAL A 77 -3.55 11.62 -0.76
N ILE A 78 -4.58 11.19 -0.05
CA ILE A 78 -5.24 9.90 -0.27
C ILE A 78 -6.59 10.18 -0.95
N THR A 79 -6.85 9.54 -2.06
CA THR A 79 -8.12 9.67 -2.78
C THR A 79 -8.78 8.32 -2.98
N VAL A 80 -10.10 8.32 -3.02
CA VAL A 80 -10.90 7.11 -3.27
C VAL A 80 -11.89 7.42 -4.37
N ASP A 81 -11.95 6.58 -5.39
CA ASP A 81 -12.90 6.73 -6.48
C ASP A 81 -14.26 6.06 -6.18
N THR A 82 -15.19 6.17 -7.12
CA THR A 82 -16.54 5.59 -6.99
C THR A 82 -16.57 4.07 -7.03
N SER A 83 -15.47 3.40 -7.40
CA SER A 83 -15.32 1.94 -7.39
C SER A 83 -14.64 1.42 -6.12
N ASN A 84 -14.41 2.29 -5.12
CA ASN A 84 -13.65 2.00 -3.90
C ASN A 84 -12.15 1.74 -4.14
N ALA A 85 -11.60 2.11 -5.29
CA ALA A 85 -10.16 2.10 -5.49
C ALA A 85 -9.51 3.27 -4.76
N VAL A 86 -8.43 2.97 -4.05
CA VAL A 86 -7.67 3.90 -3.21
C VAL A 86 -6.38 4.28 -3.91
N TYR A 87 -6.04 5.55 -3.85
CA TYR A 87 -4.80 6.09 -4.41
C TYR A 87 -4.08 6.94 -3.35
N GLY A 88 -2.80 6.69 -3.14
CA GLY A 88 -1.92 7.52 -2.31
C GLY A 88 -0.98 8.33 -3.19
N ASN A 89 -1.06 9.66 -3.12
CA ASN A 89 -0.29 10.57 -3.99
C ASN A 89 -0.44 10.25 -5.48
N GLY A 90 -1.66 9.85 -5.91
CA GLY A 90 -1.97 9.49 -7.29
C GLY A 90 -1.54 8.07 -7.72
N ALA A 91 -0.84 7.30 -6.87
CA ALA A 91 -0.51 5.91 -7.13
C ALA A 91 -1.57 4.97 -6.54
N TYR A 92 -1.93 3.93 -7.28
CA TYR A 92 -2.93 2.95 -6.84
C TYR A 92 -2.46 2.15 -5.62
N ASP A 93 -3.29 2.10 -4.57
CA ASP A 93 -3.01 1.44 -3.28
C ASP A 93 -3.93 0.24 -2.98
N GLY A 94 -4.80 -0.11 -3.89
CA GLY A 94 -5.72 -1.23 -3.71
C GLY A 94 -7.19 -0.80 -3.73
N VAL A 95 -8.06 -1.71 -3.33
CA VAL A 95 -9.51 -1.52 -3.28
C VAL A 95 -10.02 -1.77 -1.88
N ILE A 96 -10.99 -0.97 -1.42
CA ILE A 96 -11.69 -1.22 -0.15
C ILE A 96 -12.64 -2.39 -0.34
N GLY A 97 -12.47 -3.44 0.47
CA GLY A 97 -13.30 -4.62 0.48
C GLY A 97 -12.52 -5.86 0.91
N THR A 98 -13.25 -6.86 1.38
CA THR A 98 -12.65 -8.09 1.96
C THR A 98 -13.20 -9.37 1.33
N GLN A 99 -14.25 -9.27 0.51
CA GLN A 99 -14.91 -10.43 -0.09
C GLN A 99 -14.03 -11.12 -1.13
N LEU A 100 -13.70 -12.37 -0.90
CA LEU A 100 -12.97 -13.20 -1.85
C LEU A 100 -13.92 -13.67 -2.97
N LYS A 101 -13.50 -13.47 -4.19
CA LYS A 101 -14.20 -13.99 -5.38
C LYS A 101 -13.21 -14.77 -6.22
N PRO A 102 -13.65 -15.74 -7.01
CA PRO A 102 -12.79 -16.42 -7.99
C PRO A 102 -12.04 -15.38 -8.85
N LYS A 103 -10.73 -15.58 -9.04
CA LYS A 103 -9.86 -14.70 -9.83
C LYS A 103 -9.76 -13.24 -9.33
N SER A 104 -10.17 -12.95 -8.08
CA SER A 104 -10.03 -11.60 -7.52
C SER A 104 -8.61 -11.32 -7.03
N TRP A 105 -8.24 -10.04 -7.04
CA TRP A 105 -6.95 -9.57 -6.53
C TRP A 105 -6.75 -9.83 -5.02
N LEU A 106 -7.84 -10.09 -4.29
CA LEU A 106 -7.81 -10.41 -2.86
C LEU A 106 -7.34 -11.84 -2.55
N VAL A 107 -7.13 -12.69 -3.55
CA VAL A 107 -6.60 -14.04 -3.33
C VAL A 107 -5.27 -14.05 -2.56
N ARG A 108 -4.44 -13.03 -2.73
CA ARG A 108 -3.08 -12.95 -2.18
C ARG A 108 -3.00 -13.08 -0.66
N PRO A 109 -3.68 -12.25 0.17
CA PRO A 109 -3.65 -12.42 1.63
C PRO A 109 -4.31 -13.72 2.08
N TYR A 110 -5.31 -14.24 1.36
CA TYR A 110 -5.95 -15.53 1.66
C TYR A 110 -5.04 -16.73 1.31
N PHE A 111 -4.13 -16.57 0.34
CA PHE A 111 -3.24 -17.63 -0.12
C PHE A 111 -2.21 -18.08 0.93
N LEU A 112 -1.95 -17.25 1.94
CA LEU A 112 -1.06 -17.63 3.06
C LEU A 112 -1.51 -18.95 3.70
N SER A 113 -2.82 -19.17 3.84
CA SER A 113 -3.38 -20.40 4.37
C SER A 113 -3.26 -21.61 3.44
N ALA A 114 -3.05 -21.37 2.14
CA ALA A 114 -2.79 -22.45 1.19
C ALA A 114 -1.40 -23.06 1.39
N VAL A 115 -0.43 -22.29 1.91
CA VAL A 115 0.99 -22.71 2.00
C VAL A 115 1.49 -22.94 3.43
N ARG A 116 0.71 -22.56 4.47
CA ARG A 116 1.08 -22.77 5.87
C ARG A 116 -0.07 -23.31 6.70
N ASP A 117 0.27 -24.21 7.62
CA ASP A 117 -0.69 -24.84 8.52
C ASP A 117 -1.03 -23.93 9.70
N ARG A 118 -0.08 -23.07 10.11
CA ARG A 118 -0.23 -22.23 11.30
C ARG A 118 0.31 -20.83 11.03
N ILE A 119 -0.56 -19.81 11.28
CA ILE A 119 -0.24 -18.39 11.20
C ILE A 119 -0.93 -17.73 12.39
N GLU A 120 -0.20 -17.41 13.45
CA GLU A 120 -0.76 -16.84 14.68
C GLU A 120 -0.40 -15.37 14.88
N ASN A 121 0.86 -15.00 14.61
CA ASN A 121 1.38 -13.65 14.76
C ASN A 121 1.76 -13.09 13.40
N VAL A 122 1.14 -11.98 13.01
CA VAL A 122 1.35 -11.37 11.70
C VAL A 122 1.84 -9.93 11.86
N LEU A 123 2.86 -9.56 11.10
CA LEU A 123 3.24 -8.17 10.89
C LEU A 123 2.72 -7.71 9.53
N VAL A 124 2.08 -6.54 9.52
CA VAL A 124 1.69 -5.83 8.29
C VAL A 124 2.48 -4.53 8.20
N ILE A 125 3.21 -4.34 7.12
CA ILE A 125 3.90 -3.07 6.81
C ILE A 125 3.14 -2.39 5.67
N GLY A 126 2.52 -1.26 5.99
CA GLY A 126 1.60 -0.56 5.11
C GLY A 126 0.17 -1.10 5.20
N VAL A 127 -0.71 -0.34 5.83
CA VAL A 127 -2.13 -0.70 6.03
C VAL A 127 -2.98 -0.29 4.83
N ALA A 128 -2.65 0.83 4.20
CA ALA A 128 -3.33 1.38 3.03
C ALA A 128 -4.87 1.42 3.19
N SER A 129 -5.63 0.77 2.30
CA SER A 129 -7.10 0.71 2.36
C SER A 129 -7.67 0.01 3.60
N GLY A 130 -6.83 -0.64 4.41
CA GLY A 130 -7.25 -1.48 5.54
C GLY A 130 -7.68 -2.89 5.16
N SER A 131 -7.97 -3.16 3.89
CA SER A 131 -8.59 -4.42 3.44
C SER A 131 -7.77 -5.66 3.77
N TRP A 132 -6.47 -5.65 3.49
CA TRP A 132 -5.61 -6.80 3.78
C TRP A 132 -5.42 -7.01 5.28
N THR A 133 -5.26 -5.91 6.03
CA THR A 133 -5.15 -5.98 7.49
C THR A 133 -6.44 -6.51 8.11
N GLN A 134 -7.61 -6.08 7.60
CA GLN A 134 -8.92 -6.60 8.00
C GLN A 134 -9.08 -8.11 7.70
N ILE A 135 -8.60 -8.55 6.54
CA ILE A 135 -8.54 -9.97 6.22
C ILE A 135 -7.66 -10.70 7.26
N LEU A 136 -6.42 -10.28 7.44
CA LEU A 136 -5.46 -10.97 8.28
C LEU A 136 -5.86 -11.00 9.77
N VAL A 137 -6.40 -9.91 10.31
CA VAL A 137 -6.83 -9.87 11.73
C VAL A 137 -8.03 -10.79 12.02
N ASN A 138 -8.85 -11.05 11.00
CA ASN A 138 -9.97 -11.96 11.09
C ASN A 138 -9.66 -13.40 10.65
N HIS A 139 -8.41 -13.69 10.26
CA HIS A 139 -8.00 -15.05 9.93
C HIS A 139 -8.27 -15.99 11.12
N PRO A 140 -8.87 -17.18 10.88
CA PRO A 140 -9.29 -18.09 11.96
C PRO A 140 -8.17 -18.47 12.94
N GLN A 141 -6.94 -18.57 12.47
CA GLN A 141 -5.79 -18.98 13.29
C GLN A 141 -5.03 -17.79 13.89
N VAL A 142 -5.17 -16.57 13.34
CA VAL A 142 -4.41 -15.40 13.79
C VAL A 142 -4.89 -14.96 15.18
N LYS A 143 -3.92 -14.78 16.06
CA LYS A 143 -4.10 -14.32 17.45
C LYS A 143 -3.72 -12.84 17.60
N LYS A 144 -2.74 -12.37 16.83
CA LYS A 144 -2.26 -10.99 16.89
C LYS A 144 -1.80 -10.52 15.51
N VAL A 145 -2.17 -9.29 15.17
CA VAL A 145 -1.62 -8.54 14.03
C VAL A 145 -1.00 -7.27 14.58
N THR A 146 0.29 -7.08 14.33
CA THR A 146 0.95 -5.78 14.48
C THR A 146 0.96 -5.13 13.10
N ALA A 147 0.33 -3.97 12.97
CA ALA A 147 0.22 -3.25 11.70
C ALA A 147 0.93 -1.89 11.81
N ILE A 148 1.85 -1.62 10.89
CA ILE A 148 2.64 -0.40 10.87
C ILE A 148 2.23 0.40 9.65
N GLU A 149 1.82 1.65 9.87
CA GLU A 149 1.38 2.56 8.82
C GLU A 149 2.12 3.90 8.97
N LEU A 150 2.67 4.38 7.86
CA LEU A 150 3.41 5.65 7.87
C LEU A 150 2.47 6.86 7.95
N SER A 151 1.33 6.81 7.26
CA SER A 151 0.41 7.93 7.12
C SER A 151 -0.85 7.78 7.95
N HIS A 152 -1.04 8.67 8.91
CA HIS A 152 -2.26 8.73 9.71
C HIS A 152 -3.54 8.91 8.86
N GLY A 153 -3.41 9.49 7.66
CA GLY A 153 -4.55 9.69 6.75
C GLY A 153 -5.24 8.39 6.34
N TYR A 154 -4.53 7.26 6.28
CA TYR A 154 -5.17 5.97 6.01
C TYR A 154 -6.05 5.49 7.17
N LEU A 155 -5.74 5.86 8.42
CA LEU A 155 -6.59 5.56 9.55
C LEU A 155 -7.90 6.35 9.48
N ASP A 156 -7.84 7.59 9.01
CA ASP A 156 -9.02 8.41 8.80
C ASP A 156 -9.88 7.86 7.65
N LEU A 157 -9.23 7.36 6.60
CA LEU A 157 -9.92 6.63 5.54
C LEU A 157 -10.64 5.40 6.09
N ILE A 158 -9.94 4.50 6.79
CA ILE A 158 -10.50 3.26 7.35
C ILE A 158 -11.68 3.58 8.26
N ARG A 159 -11.55 4.58 9.13
CA ARG A 159 -12.62 5.01 10.05
C ARG A 159 -13.88 5.46 9.31
N SER A 160 -13.73 6.05 8.14
CA SER A 160 -14.84 6.56 7.32
C SER A 160 -15.51 5.50 6.43
N ARG A 161 -14.98 4.26 6.38
CA ARG A 161 -15.44 3.20 5.47
C ARG A 161 -16.02 2.01 6.25
N PRO A 162 -17.35 1.81 6.20
CA PRO A 162 -18.02 0.73 6.94
C PRO A 162 -17.44 -0.66 6.66
N GLU A 163 -16.96 -0.90 5.44
CA GLU A 163 -16.44 -2.19 4.98
C GLU A 163 -15.17 -2.63 5.73
N VAL A 164 -14.43 -1.67 6.32
CA VAL A 164 -13.16 -1.93 7.01
C VAL A 164 -13.04 -1.23 8.36
N ALA A 165 -14.04 -0.46 8.79
CA ALA A 165 -13.98 0.34 10.02
C ALA A 165 -13.83 -0.51 11.29
N SER A 166 -14.39 -1.72 11.31
CA SER A 166 -14.27 -2.67 12.43
C SER A 166 -12.82 -3.10 12.70
N LEU A 167 -11.92 -2.94 11.72
CA LEU A 167 -10.48 -3.15 11.90
C LEU A 167 -9.93 -2.38 13.10
N LEU A 168 -10.29 -1.10 13.23
CA LEU A 168 -9.71 -0.21 14.25
C LEU A 168 -10.15 -0.55 15.69
N THR A 169 -11.17 -1.36 15.85
CA THR A 169 -11.66 -1.82 17.15
C THR A 169 -11.42 -3.33 17.39
N ASN A 170 -10.74 -3.99 16.45
CA ASN A 170 -10.47 -5.43 16.59
C ASN A 170 -9.41 -5.67 17.69
N PRO A 171 -9.70 -6.47 18.72
CA PRO A 171 -8.79 -6.69 19.85
C PRO A 171 -7.49 -7.41 19.49
N LYS A 172 -7.42 -8.04 18.33
CA LYS A 172 -6.20 -8.68 17.84
C LYS A 172 -5.24 -7.70 17.15
N LEU A 173 -5.69 -6.46 16.84
CA LEU A 173 -4.89 -5.47 16.16
C LEU A 173 -4.08 -4.61 17.14
N GLU A 174 -2.78 -4.53 16.91
CA GLU A 174 -1.89 -3.49 17.42
C GLU A 174 -1.48 -2.59 16.24
N LEU A 175 -1.95 -1.35 16.23
CA LEU A 175 -1.69 -0.40 15.17
C LEU A 175 -0.66 0.64 15.61
N VAL A 176 0.40 0.79 14.82
CA VAL A 176 1.52 1.69 15.10
C VAL A 176 1.71 2.67 13.93
N ILE A 177 1.81 3.96 14.24
CA ILE A 177 2.15 4.99 13.25
C ILE A 177 3.66 5.17 13.25
N ASP A 178 4.33 4.51 12.31
CA ASP A 178 5.78 4.53 12.18
C ASP A 178 6.23 4.13 10.75
N ASP A 179 7.53 4.28 10.48
CA ASP A 179 8.22 3.65 9.37
C ASP A 179 8.49 2.18 9.68
N GLY A 180 8.05 1.26 8.78
CA GLY A 180 8.14 -0.18 9.02
C GLY A 180 9.57 -0.70 9.19
N ARG A 181 10.53 -0.16 8.43
CA ARG A 181 11.94 -0.55 8.52
C ARG A 181 12.57 -0.05 9.83
N ARG A 182 12.25 1.19 10.23
CA ARG A 182 12.69 1.74 11.51
C ARG A 182 12.13 0.93 12.68
N TRP A 183 10.86 0.58 12.62
CA TRP A 183 10.19 -0.19 13.66
C TRP A 183 10.84 -1.57 13.87
N LEU A 184 11.12 -2.31 12.79
CA LEU A 184 11.79 -3.61 12.87
C LEU A 184 13.17 -3.50 13.55
N ARG A 185 13.97 -2.49 13.17
CA ARG A 185 15.28 -2.25 13.79
C ARG A 185 15.21 -1.92 15.27
N GLN A 186 14.13 -1.29 15.72
CA GLN A 186 13.90 -0.98 17.15
C GLN A 186 13.36 -2.17 17.94
N HIS A 187 12.88 -3.22 17.25
CA HIS A 187 12.29 -4.42 17.86
C HIS A 187 12.99 -5.71 17.38
N PRO A 188 14.32 -5.86 17.56
CA PRO A 188 15.09 -6.95 16.96
C PRO A 188 14.65 -8.35 17.42
N ASP A 189 14.03 -8.44 18.59
CA ASP A 189 13.56 -9.71 19.17
C ASP A 189 12.13 -10.08 18.74
N ALA A 190 11.42 -9.18 18.04
CA ALA A 190 10.07 -9.46 17.57
C ALA A 190 10.09 -10.58 16.51
N LYS A 191 9.17 -11.56 16.63
CA LYS A 191 9.03 -12.67 15.69
C LYS A 191 7.60 -12.80 15.21
N PHE A 192 7.45 -13.12 13.92
CA PHE A 192 6.16 -13.21 13.25
C PHE A 192 6.11 -14.46 12.37
N ASP A 193 4.98 -15.16 12.38
CA ASP A 193 4.74 -16.29 11.47
C ASP A 193 4.61 -15.83 10.01
N ALA A 194 4.08 -14.61 9.82
CA ALA A 194 4.01 -13.98 8.52
C ALA A 194 4.32 -12.47 8.60
N ILE A 195 5.05 -11.95 7.60
CA ILE A 195 5.28 -10.52 7.38
C ILE A 195 4.73 -10.16 6.01
N VAL A 196 3.75 -9.25 5.97
CA VAL A 196 3.03 -8.85 4.76
C VAL A 196 3.29 -7.38 4.48
N MET A 197 3.82 -7.09 3.29
CA MET A 197 4.16 -5.75 2.83
C MET A 197 3.25 -5.37 1.67
N ASN A 198 2.04 -4.89 2.01
CA ASN A 198 0.96 -4.68 1.03
C ASN A 198 1.21 -3.51 0.08
N THR A 199 1.89 -2.46 0.55
CA THR A 199 2.06 -1.20 -0.20
C THR A 199 3.39 -1.06 -0.91
N THR A 200 4.25 -2.08 -0.89
CA THR A 200 5.53 -2.05 -1.56
C THR A 200 5.35 -2.11 -3.07
N HIS A 201 5.63 -1.00 -3.73
CA HIS A 201 5.54 -0.86 -5.17
C HIS A 201 6.79 -0.12 -5.66
N HIS A 202 7.59 -0.75 -6.51
CA HIS A 202 8.95 -0.30 -6.84
C HIS A 202 9.04 1.08 -7.51
N TRP A 203 7.98 1.59 -8.13
CA TRP A 203 7.95 2.95 -8.70
C TRP A 203 7.36 4.02 -7.78
N ARG A 204 7.00 3.66 -6.54
CA ARG A 204 6.57 4.61 -5.52
C ARG A 204 7.79 5.11 -4.76
N GLU A 205 7.87 6.41 -4.54
CA GLU A 205 8.92 7.04 -3.76
C GLU A 205 9.13 6.34 -2.41
N PHE A 206 10.36 6.02 -2.08
CA PHE A 206 10.82 5.29 -0.88
C PHE A 206 10.37 3.81 -0.77
N ALA A 207 9.56 3.29 -1.69
CA ALA A 207 9.11 1.91 -1.60
C ALA A 207 10.22 0.90 -1.90
N SER A 208 11.15 1.23 -2.79
CA SER A 208 12.25 0.35 -3.16
C SER A 208 13.20 0.02 -2.00
N ALA A 209 13.28 0.88 -0.99
CA ALA A 209 14.00 0.60 0.26
C ALA A 209 13.39 -0.58 1.07
N LEU A 210 12.11 -0.88 0.86
CA LEU A 210 11.42 -2.06 1.44
C LEU A 210 11.55 -3.32 0.57
N LEU A 211 12.20 -3.22 -0.59
CA LEU A 211 12.41 -4.33 -1.53
C LEU A 211 13.90 -4.71 -1.65
N SER A 212 14.79 -3.97 -0.95
CA SER A 212 16.23 -4.21 -1.01
C SER A 212 16.61 -5.55 -0.36
N ARG A 213 17.71 -6.13 -0.83
CA ARG A 213 18.32 -7.33 -0.24
C ARG A 213 18.57 -7.14 1.25
N GLU A 214 19.04 -5.98 1.66
CA GLU A 214 19.33 -5.64 3.05
C GLU A 214 18.05 -5.66 3.90
N PHE A 215 16.99 -5.06 3.41
CA PHE A 215 15.70 -5.07 4.13
C PHE A 215 15.04 -6.44 4.13
N LEU A 216 15.03 -7.17 3.02
CA LEU A 216 14.49 -8.53 2.97
C LEU A 216 15.28 -9.49 3.88
N THR A 217 16.60 -9.25 4.06
CA THR A 217 17.41 -9.99 5.03
C THR A 217 17.00 -9.66 6.47
N GLU A 218 16.68 -8.41 6.76
CA GLU A 218 16.12 -7.99 8.05
C GLU A 218 14.75 -8.63 8.30
N VAL A 219 13.85 -8.60 7.31
CA VAL A 219 12.54 -9.29 7.35
C VAL A 219 12.74 -10.79 7.66
N LYS A 220 13.66 -11.45 6.96
CA LYS A 220 14.00 -12.85 7.19
C LYS A 220 14.44 -13.13 8.63
N ALA A 221 15.19 -12.23 9.25
CA ALA A 221 15.62 -12.37 10.64
C ALA A 221 14.47 -12.32 11.65
N HIS A 222 13.35 -11.71 11.30
CA HIS A 222 12.14 -11.65 12.13
C HIS A 222 11.18 -12.82 11.92
N LEU A 223 11.49 -13.75 11.02
CA LEU A 223 10.70 -14.95 10.75
C LEU A 223 11.27 -16.18 11.43
N PRO A 224 10.46 -17.14 11.92
CA PRO A 224 10.91 -18.48 12.23
C PRO A 224 11.32 -19.22 10.94
N PRO A 225 11.97 -20.39 11.03
CA PRO A 225 12.44 -21.13 9.85
C PRO A 225 11.37 -21.39 8.79
N ASP A 226 10.12 -21.56 9.19
CA ASP A 226 8.97 -21.79 8.32
C ASP A 226 8.08 -20.55 8.14
N GLY A 227 8.49 -19.40 8.66
CA GLY A 227 7.75 -18.13 8.49
C GLY A 227 7.70 -17.68 7.05
N ILE A 228 6.74 -16.81 6.75
CA ILE A 228 6.43 -16.33 5.40
C ILE A 228 6.63 -14.83 5.29
N ALA A 229 7.29 -14.38 4.23
CA ALA A 229 7.25 -12.99 3.77
C ALA A 229 6.39 -12.89 2.49
N LEU A 230 5.59 -11.84 2.37
CA LEU A 230 4.78 -11.53 1.19
C LEU A 230 4.95 -10.05 0.83
N TRP A 231 5.32 -9.74 -0.42
CA TRP A 231 5.47 -8.36 -0.90
C TRP A 231 5.08 -8.20 -2.36
N ASN A 232 4.82 -6.95 -2.75
CA ASN A 232 4.43 -6.59 -4.10
C ASN A 232 5.64 -6.58 -5.05
N CYS A 233 5.51 -7.26 -6.18
CA CYS A 233 6.49 -7.32 -7.26
C CYS A 233 5.91 -6.80 -8.60
N THR A 234 4.83 -6.02 -8.57
CA THR A 234 4.15 -5.56 -9.80
C THR A 234 5.16 -4.94 -10.76
N GLU A 235 5.24 -5.50 -11.98
CA GLU A 235 6.12 -5.05 -13.06
C GLU A 235 7.62 -4.96 -12.69
N SER A 236 8.05 -5.63 -11.61
CA SER A 236 9.44 -5.62 -11.17
C SER A 236 10.05 -7.03 -11.07
N PRO A 237 10.65 -7.54 -12.14
CA PRO A 237 11.49 -8.74 -12.07
C PRO A 237 12.59 -8.64 -11.00
N ARG A 238 13.12 -7.44 -10.76
CA ARG A 238 14.14 -7.15 -9.75
C ARG A 238 13.65 -7.44 -8.34
N ALA A 239 12.42 -7.02 -7.99
CA ALA A 239 11.84 -7.29 -6.68
C ALA A 239 11.63 -8.79 -6.43
N ALA A 240 11.23 -9.54 -7.45
CA ALA A 240 11.12 -11.00 -7.40
C ALA A 240 12.50 -11.66 -7.29
N ARG A 241 13.49 -11.22 -8.10
CA ARG A 241 14.87 -11.73 -8.09
C ARG A 241 15.56 -11.48 -6.76
N THR A 242 15.34 -10.30 -6.15
CA THR A 242 15.88 -9.97 -4.82
C THR A 242 15.35 -10.95 -3.76
N GLY A 243 14.06 -11.30 -3.82
CA GLY A 243 13.50 -12.33 -2.94
C GLY A 243 14.14 -13.71 -3.13
N MET A 244 14.37 -14.12 -4.37
CA MET A 244 15.07 -15.37 -4.68
C MET A 244 16.53 -15.39 -4.17
N GLU A 245 17.18 -14.23 -4.07
CA GLU A 245 18.52 -14.13 -3.48
C GLU A 245 18.51 -14.35 -1.96
N VAL A 246 17.50 -13.83 -1.27
CA VAL A 246 17.46 -13.83 0.20
C VAL A 246 16.86 -15.12 0.77
N PHE A 247 15.81 -15.67 0.13
CA PHE A 247 15.06 -16.81 0.65
C PHE A 247 15.31 -18.09 -0.15
N ALA A 248 15.28 -19.22 0.54
CA ALA A 248 15.49 -20.54 -0.09
C ALA A 248 14.33 -20.93 -1.01
N HIS A 249 13.09 -20.61 -0.63
CA HIS A 249 11.88 -20.96 -1.36
C HIS A 249 11.06 -19.71 -1.66
N THR A 250 10.61 -19.57 -2.90
CA THR A 250 9.78 -18.48 -3.36
C THR A 250 8.65 -18.97 -4.25
N LEU A 251 7.51 -18.32 -4.15
CA LEU A 251 6.38 -18.46 -5.07
C LEU A 251 6.00 -17.07 -5.59
N MET A 252 5.62 -16.97 -6.85
CA MET A 252 4.88 -15.81 -7.34
C MET A 252 3.39 -16.12 -7.25
N VAL A 253 2.63 -15.27 -6.59
CA VAL A 253 1.16 -15.36 -6.48
C VAL A 253 0.58 -14.11 -7.09
N MET A 254 0.09 -14.20 -8.31
CA MET A 254 -0.26 -13.05 -9.13
C MET A 254 0.96 -12.12 -9.31
N ASN A 255 0.91 -10.93 -8.75
CA ASN A 255 2.00 -9.93 -8.79
C ASN A 255 2.75 -9.80 -7.46
N HIS A 256 2.65 -10.78 -6.56
CA HIS A 256 3.32 -10.75 -5.26
C HIS A 256 4.25 -11.94 -5.10
N CYS A 257 5.45 -11.68 -4.59
CA CYS A 257 6.37 -12.71 -4.16
C CYS A 257 6.05 -13.15 -2.73
N LEU A 258 5.91 -14.45 -2.56
CA LEU A 258 5.77 -15.13 -1.28
C LEU A 258 7.02 -15.96 -1.06
N ALA A 259 7.67 -15.79 0.09
CA ALA A 259 8.99 -16.38 0.35
C ALA A 259 9.12 -16.97 1.76
N SER A 260 9.95 -18.00 1.89
CA SER A 260 10.23 -18.68 3.15
C SER A 260 11.58 -19.40 3.09
N ASN A 261 12.12 -19.81 4.24
CA ASN A 261 13.26 -20.73 4.30
C ASN A 261 12.84 -22.21 4.35
N ALA A 262 11.56 -22.50 4.58
CA ALA A 262 10.99 -23.85 4.45
C ALA A 262 10.19 -23.97 3.14
N PRO A 263 10.01 -25.18 2.61
CA PRO A 263 9.24 -25.41 1.41
C PRO A 263 7.84 -24.79 1.46
N LEU A 264 7.43 -24.20 0.35
CA LEU A 264 6.12 -23.58 0.17
C LEU A 264 5.28 -24.47 -0.75
N GLU A 265 4.44 -25.31 -0.15
CA GLU A 265 3.60 -26.25 -0.89
C GLU A 265 2.13 -25.89 -0.73
N PRO A 266 1.49 -25.37 -1.80
CA PRO A 266 0.05 -25.12 -1.79
C PRO A 266 -0.73 -26.41 -1.53
N ASN A 267 -1.65 -26.34 -0.56
CA ASN A 267 -2.48 -27.49 -0.18
C ASN A 267 -3.96 -27.09 -0.29
N ARG A 268 -4.67 -27.77 -1.21
CA ARG A 268 -6.08 -27.50 -1.53
C ARG A 268 -6.99 -27.74 -0.34
N ASP A 269 -6.86 -28.89 0.33
CA ASP A 269 -7.76 -29.30 1.41
C ASP A 269 -7.63 -28.37 2.62
N ARG A 270 -6.39 -27.99 2.96
CA ARG A 270 -6.13 -27.01 4.01
C ARG A 270 -6.79 -25.67 3.68
N TRP A 271 -6.59 -25.16 2.48
CA TRP A 271 -7.13 -23.88 2.06
C TRP A 271 -8.64 -23.89 2.05
N GLN A 272 -9.27 -24.95 1.52
CA GLN A 272 -10.70 -25.17 1.54
C GLN A 272 -11.28 -25.11 2.96
N LYS A 273 -10.65 -25.85 3.88
CA LYS A 273 -11.05 -25.87 5.29
C LYS A 273 -11.01 -24.50 5.93
N ILE A 274 -9.93 -23.74 5.72
CA ILE A 274 -9.80 -22.39 6.26
C ILE A 274 -10.85 -21.45 5.65
N LEU A 275 -11.04 -21.46 4.33
CA LEU A 275 -12.01 -20.60 3.66
C LEU A 275 -13.45 -20.86 4.08
N ALA A 276 -13.81 -22.12 4.35
CA ALA A 276 -15.16 -22.49 4.80
C ALA A 276 -15.53 -21.86 6.15
N ASP A 277 -14.55 -21.71 7.04
CA ASP A 277 -14.74 -21.16 8.40
C ASP A 277 -14.41 -19.67 8.51
N TYR A 278 -13.88 -19.07 7.43
CA TYR A 278 -13.42 -17.69 7.46
C TYR A 278 -14.58 -16.70 7.48
N ARG A 279 -14.61 -15.83 8.50
CA ARG A 279 -15.64 -14.80 8.69
C ARG A 279 -14.99 -13.45 9.00
N ILE A 280 -15.57 -12.40 8.46
CA ILE A 280 -15.27 -11.02 8.81
C ILE A 280 -16.58 -10.36 9.21
N ASP A 281 -16.64 -9.78 10.41
CA ASP A 281 -17.86 -9.19 10.98
C ASP A 281 -19.06 -10.14 10.92
N GLY A 282 -18.80 -11.44 11.18
CA GLY A 282 -19.82 -12.51 11.16
C GLY A 282 -20.22 -12.98 9.76
N GLN A 283 -19.77 -12.31 8.68
CA GLN A 283 -20.09 -12.68 7.32
C GLN A 283 -19.01 -13.58 6.72
N PRO A 284 -19.37 -14.63 5.96
CA PRO A 284 -18.39 -15.44 5.26
C PRO A 284 -17.62 -14.60 4.25
N VAL A 285 -16.30 -14.82 4.17
CA VAL A 285 -15.44 -14.09 3.22
C VAL A 285 -15.64 -14.51 1.77
N ILE A 286 -16.26 -15.68 1.56
CA ILE A 286 -16.55 -16.24 0.25
C ILE A 286 -17.90 -17.00 0.32
N ALA A 287 -18.69 -16.92 -0.73
CA ALA A 287 -19.91 -17.71 -0.85
C ALA A 287 -19.55 -19.21 -1.01
N ALA A 288 -20.31 -20.08 -0.37
CA ALA A 288 -20.01 -21.53 -0.32
C ALA A 288 -19.92 -22.18 -1.72
N ASP A 289 -20.75 -21.74 -2.64
CA ASP A 289 -20.77 -22.17 -4.05
C ASP A 289 -19.57 -21.66 -4.88
N GLN A 290 -18.81 -20.68 -4.37
CA GLN A 290 -17.64 -20.11 -5.03
C GLN A 290 -16.30 -20.67 -4.50
N ILE A 291 -16.32 -21.48 -3.45
CA ILE A 291 -15.08 -22.03 -2.87
C ILE A 291 -14.34 -22.87 -3.90
N GLU A 292 -15.01 -23.81 -4.55
CA GLU A 292 -14.40 -24.70 -5.56
C GLU A 292 -13.76 -23.90 -6.70
N ALA A 293 -14.48 -22.93 -7.26
CA ALA A 293 -13.97 -22.07 -8.32
C ALA A 293 -12.77 -21.20 -7.87
N THR A 294 -12.68 -20.88 -6.57
CA THR A 294 -11.53 -20.19 -6.01
C THR A 294 -10.33 -21.12 -5.83
N LEU A 295 -10.57 -22.36 -5.40
CA LEU A 295 -9.53 -23.39 -5.25
C LEU A 295 -8.93 -23.80 -6.59
N ASP A 296 -9.63 -23.63 -7.70
CA ASP A 296 -9.11 -23.85 -9.05
C ASP A 296 -7.93 -22.95 -9.38
N PHE A 297 -7.73 -21.85 -8.63
CA PHE A 297 -6.51 -21.05 -8.71
C PHE A 297 -5.25 -21.90 -8.52
N LEU A 298 -5.29 -22.94 -7.69
CA LEU A 298 -4.16 -23.84 -7.46
C LEU A 298 -3.82 -24.74 -8.66
N THR A 299 -4.73 -24.88 -9.62
CA THR A 299 -4.50 -25.69 -10.85
C THR A 299 -3.78 -24.89 -11.95
N GLU A 300 -3.74 -23.56 -11.83
CA GLU A 300 -3.18 -22.65 -12.83
C GLU A 300 -1.72 -22.32 -12.52
N GLU A 301 -0.86 -23.33 -12.32
CA GLU A 301 0.57 -23.11 -12.09
C GLU A 301 1.26 -22.67 -13.37
N ALA A 302 1.46 -21.36 -13.50
CA ALA A 302 2.21 -20.76 -14.60
C ALA A 302 2.74 -19.39 -14.16
N LEU A 303 3.79 -18.90 -14.82
CA LEU A 303 4.28 -17.55 -14.61
C LEU A 303 3.15 -16.55 -14.89
N PRO A 304 2.82 -15.65 -13.94
CA PRO A 304 1.86 -14.59 -14.16
C PRO A 304 2.34 -13.64 -15.26
N GLU A 305 1.48 -13.39 -16.24
CA GLU A 305 1.74 -12.48 -17.36
C GLU A 305 0.78 -11.28 -17.31
N PRO A 306 1.14 -10.13 -17.89
CA PRO A 306 0.21 -9.03 -18.06
C PRO A 306 -1.09 -9.50 -18.74
N GLY A 307 -2.25 -9.23 -18.16
CA GLY A 307 -3.56 -9.69 -18.64
C GLY A 307 -3.96 -11.11 -18.19
N HIS A 308 -3.05 -11.94 -17.67
CA HIS A 308 -3.29 -13.30 -17.17
C HIS A 308 -2.83 -13.45 -15.71
N MET A 309 -3.21 -12.50 -14.85
CA MET A 309 -2.71 -12.37 -13.48
C MET A 309 -3.29 -13.39 -12.49
N SER A 310 -4.29 -14.20 -12.88
CA SER A 310 -4.89 -15.20 -11.98
C SER A 310 -4.09 -16.51 -11.91
N ARG A 311 -2.75 -16.39 -11.77
CA ARG A 311 -1.82 -17.52 -11.78
C ARG A 311 -0.82 -17.42 -10.64
N TRP A 312 -0.16 -18.51 -10.39
CA TRP A 312 0.96 -18.61 -9.48
C TRP A 312 2.05 -19.52 -10.05
N CYS A 313 3.28 -19.38 -9.61
CA CYS A 313 4.36 -20.29 -10.02
C CYS A 313 5.42 -20.45 -8.92
N ARG A 314 6.17 -21.54 -9.03
CA ARG A 314 7.31 -21.83 -8.18
C ARG A 314 8.56 -21.09 -8.62
N ARG A 315 9.57 -21.12 -7.74
CA ARG A 315 10.89 -20.51 -7.92
C ARG A 315 11.53 -20.85 -9.26
N GLU A 316 11.38 -22.08 -9.74
CA GLU A 316 12.02 -22.56 -10.99
C GLU A 316 11.53 -21.74 -12.20
N ALA A 317 10.24 -21.47 -12.30
CA ALA A 317 9.69 -20.64 -13.36
C ALA A 317 10.14 -19.17 -13.24
N MET A 318 10.18 -18.64 -12.02
CA MET A 318 10.70 -17.29 -11.76
C MET A 318 12.19 -17.20 -12.12
N GLN A 319 12.99 -18.22 -11.76
CA GLN A 319 14.43 -18.26 -12.04
C GLN A 319 14.68 -18.32 -13.55
N ALA A 320 13.91 -19.10 -14.29
CA ALA A 320 14.01 -19.17 -15.73
C ALA A 320 13.67 -17.85 -16.43
N ALA A 321 12.68 -17.11 -15.90
CA ALA A 321 12.23 -15.85 -16.49
C ALA A 321 13.07 -14.64 -16.07
N TRP A 322 13.55 -14.59 -14.80
CA TRP A 322 14.10 -13.40 -14.15
C TRP A 322 15.41 -13.63 -13.42
N GLY A 323 16.05 -14.80 -13.60
CA GLY A 323 17.29 -15.14 -12.89
C GLY A 323 18.44 -14.17 -13.13
N ASP A 324 18.47 -13.54 -14.30
CA ASP A 324 19.50 -12.56 -14.69
C ASP A 324 19.13 -11.11 -14.34
N ALA A 325 17.94 -10.87 -13.77
CA ALA A 325 17.55 -9.52 -13.35
C ALA A 325 18.47 -9.03 -12.22
N GLU A 326 18.80 -7.74 -12.26
CA GLU A 326 19.58 -7.11 -11.19
C GLU A 326 18.78 -7.13 -9.88
N ILE A 327 19.47 -7.39 -8.75
CA ILE A 327 18.85 -7.31 -7.43
C ILE A 327 18.73 -5.86 -6.95
N ILE A 328 17.72 -5.59 -6.15
CA ILE A 328 17.57 -4.30 -5.47
C ILE A 328 18.43 -4.33 -4.21
N THR A 329 19.24 -3.28 -4.02
CA THR A 329 20.05 -3.05 -2.82
C THR A 329 19.76 -1.65 -2.27
N ASP A 330 20.19 -1.39 -1.03
CA ASP A 330 20.10 -0.04 -0.45
C ASP A 330 20.92 1.00 -1.24
N ASP A 331 21.93 0.56 -2.01
CA ASP A 331 22.78 1.44 -2.81
C ASP A 331 22.16 1.79 -4.17
N ASN A 332 21.47 0.84 -4.83
CA ASN A 332 20.90 1.08 -6.17
C ASN A 332 19.41 1.41 -6.16
N LEU A 333 18.68 1.11 -5.08
CA LEU A 333 17.23 1.29 -4.92
C LEU A 333 16.41 0.83 -6.14
N GLY A 334 16.92 -0.17 -6.90
CA GLY A 334 16.27 -0.67 -8.11
C GLY A 334 16.14 0.37 -9.22
N HIS A 335 16.94 1.45 -9.19
CA HIS A 335 16.81 2.62 -10.07
C HIS A 335 15.42 3.27 -9.97
N GLU A 336 14.93 3.45 -8.74
CA GLU A 336 13.67 4.16 -8.44
C GLU A 336 13.70 5.60 -9.00
N TYR A 337 14.89 6.19 -9.04
CA TYR A 337 15.15 7.50 -9.66
C TYR A 337 15.98 7.28 -10.93
N PRO A 338 15.46 7.69 -12.12
CA PRO A 338 16.20 7.60 -13.38
C PRO A 338 17.41 8.55 -13.42
#